data_8f2f6bfc55ca698cffed080eafee0166
#
_entry.id   8f2f6bfc55ca698cffed080eafee0166
#
_cell.length_a   1.000
_cell.length_b   1.000
_cell.length_c   1.000
_cell.angle_alpha   90.00
_cell.angle_beta   90.00
_cell.angle_gamma   90.00
#
_symmetry.space_group_name_H-M   'P 1'
#
loop_
_entity.id
_entity.type
_entity.pdbx_description
1 polymer ?
#
loop_
_entity_poly.entity_id
_entity_poly.type
_entity_poly.pdbx_seq_one_letter_code
_entity_poly.pdbx_strand_id
1 'polypeptide(L)'
;MPELPEVETVRIGLAKHLLHRPIAAVAVSHNRAIRRHAAGKLDFQRRLIGANFQNVKRRGKFLWLSIGDQALMIHLGMSGQCLVVSPSAARHQHERIRIEFTDGHNALSFVDQRTFGGAHLDELAVDKFNQLVPKSVHHIGLDLFDPDFDLTGAAKQLRSRRIEVKRALLDQAAVSGIGNIYADEALWLAKVHPRRTADSLSIKSAQNLLQAAAEVMQQALRQGGTSFDELYVNVNGESGYFSRSLNAYGQAGRPCPRCSRPIKRERFTNRYSHLCPHCQRAPQR
;
A
#
# COMPACT_ATOMS: atom_id res chain seq x y z
N MET A 1 -4.28 -7.67 0.74
CA MET A 1 -3.69 -6.53 1.51
C MET A 1 -3.45 -5.41 0.52
N PRO A 2 -3.92 -4.20 0.78
CA PRO A 2 -3.65 -3.06 -0.07
C PRO A 2 -2.15 -2.91 -0.33
N GLU A 3 -1.79 -2.68 -1.58
CA GLU A 3 -0.44 -2.35 -2.01
C GLU A 3 -0.39 -0.84 -2.34
N LEU A 4 0.67 -0.37 -2.94
CA LEU A 4 0.84 1.06 -3.20
C LEU A 4 -0.31 1.71 -3.98
N PRO A 5 -0.83 1.14 -5.08
CA PRO A 5 -1.90 1.79 -5.85
C PRO A 5 -3.19 1.99 -5.04
N GLU A 6 -3.59 1.01 -4.23
CA GLU A 6 -4.77 1.09 -3.39
C GLU A 6 -4.60 2.17 -2.31
N VAL A 7 -3.42 2.23 -1.68
CA VAL A 7 -3.12 3.26 -0.66
C VAL A 7 -3.06 4.65 -1.29
N GLU A 8 -2.53 4.78 -2.50
CA GLU A 8 -2.48 6.06 -3.23
C GLU A 8 -3.88 6.55 -3.60
N THR A 9 -4.75 5.66 -4.06
CA THR A 9 -6.15 6.00 -4.33
C THR A 9 -6.85 6.55 -3.08
N VAL A 10 -6.64 5.91 -1.93
CA VAL A 10 -7.15 6.40 -0.63
C VAL A 10 -6.52 7.75 -0.27
N ARG A 11 -5.20 7.91 -0.41
CA ARG A 11 -4.50 9.18 -0.14
C ARG A 11 -5.11 10.35 -0.92
N ILE A 12 -5.31 10.16 -2.22
CA ILE A 12 -5.91 11.18 -3.10
C ILE A 12 -7.31 11.55 -2.62
N GLY A 13 -8.13 10.54 -2.32
CA GLY A 13 -9.48 10.76 -1.83
C GLY A 13 -9.52 11.50 -0.50
N LEU A 14 -8.68 11.10 0.48
CA LEU A 14 -8.60 11.79 1.77
C LEU A 14 -8.11 13.25 1.61
N ALA A 15 -7.12 13.49 0.77
CA ALA A 15 -6.62 14.84 0.51
C ALA A 15 -7.73 15.77 -0.05
N LYS A 16 -8.59 15.24 -0.90
CA LYS A 16 -9.71 16.00 -1.47
C LYS A 16 -10.76 16.42 -0.44
N HIS A 17 -10.97 15.62 0.62
CA HIS A 17 -12.11 15.79 1.51
C HIS A 17 -11.78 16.23 2.94
N LEU A 18 -10.55 16.07 3.42
CA LEU A 18 -10.26 16.20 4.85
C LEU A 18 -9.33 17.37 5.21
N LEU A 19 -8.65 18.00 4.24
CA LEU A 19 -7.63 19.00 4.54
C LEU A 19 -8.23 20.30 5.08
N HIS A 20 -7.50 20.92 6.02
CA HIS A 20 -7.77 22.24 6.61
C HIS A 20 -9.11 22.36 7.34
N ARG A 21 -9.67 21.25 7.78
CA ARG A 21 -10.93 21.16 8.51
C ARG A 21 -10.67 20.85 9.97
N PRO A 22 -11.05 21.71 10.94
CA PRO A 22 -10.85 21.42 12.36
C PRO A 22 -11.68 20.21 12.80
N ILE A 23 -11.07 19.34 13.60
CA ILE A 23 -11.68 18.12 14.11
C ILE A 23 -12.58 18.49 15.30
N ALA A 24 -13.87 18.19 15.20
CA ALA A 24 -14.85 18.40 16.26
C ALA A 24 -14.89 17.24 17.26
N ALA A 25 -14.87 16.00 16.75
CA ALA A 25 -15.00 14.81 17.58
C ALA A 25 -14.23 13.63 17.02
N VAL A 26 -13.75 12.76 17.91
CA VAL A 26 -13.09 11.50 17.58
C VAL A 26 -13.72 10.39 18.40
N ALA A 27 -14.30 9.41 17.73
CA ALA A 27 -14.84 8.21 18.37
C ALA A 27 -13.97 7.00 18.03
N VAL A 28 -13.54 6.25 19.05
CA VAL A 28 -12.84 4.98 18.91
C VAL A 28 -13.74 3.89 19.50
N SER A 29 -14.27 3.02 18.66
CA SER A 29 -15.18 1.94 19.06
C SER A 29 -14.46 0.65 19.44
N HIS A 30 -13.17 0.50 19.06
CA HIS A 30 -12.40 -0.71 19.34
C HIS A 30 -10.91 -0.37 19.57
N ASN A 31 -10.41 -0.61 20.80
CA ASN A 31 -9.05 -0.24 21.20
C ASN A 31 -7.94 -0.88 20.35
N ARG A 32 -8.19 -2.06 19.76
CA ARG A 32 -7.21 -2.70 18.88
C ARG A 32 -6.90 -1.86 17.62
N ALA A 33 -7.82 -0.98 17.21
CA ALA A 33 -7.58 -0.08 16.08
C ALA A 33 -6.53 1.00 16.38
N ILE A 34 -6.28 1.27 17.66
CA ILE A 34 -5.25 2.23 18.11
C ILE A 34 -4.14 1.57 18.92
N ARG A 35 -3.95 0.25 18.79
CA ARG A 35 -3.01 -0.54 19.62
C ARG A 35 -1.56 -0.05 19.59
N ARG A 36 -1.18 0.73 18.57
CA ARG A 36 0.16 1.33 18.45
C ARG A 36 0.26 2.70 19.11
N HIS A 37 -0.85 3.28 19.55
CA HIS A 37 -0.88 4.53 20.30
C HIS A 37 -0.76 4.22 21.79
N ALA A 38 0.48 4.21 22.30
CA ALA A 38 0.79 3.73 23.66
C ALA A 38 0.08 4.52 24.77
N ALA A 39 -0.17 5.82 24.57
CA ALA A 39 -0.86 6.69 25.52
C ALA A 39 -2.38 6.42 25.62
N GLY A 40 -2.92 5.55 24.79
CA GLY A 40 -4.29 5.06 24.87
C GLY A 40 -5.36 5.97 24.26
N LYS A 41 -6.62 5.53 24.42
CA LYS A 41 -7.76 6.12 23.72
C LYS A 41 -8.00 7.60 24.05
N LEU A 42 -7.96 7.95 25.33
CA LEU A 42 -8.25 9.33 25.76
C LEU A 42 -7.21 10.33 25.25
N ASP A 43 -5.93 9.95 25.27
CA ASP A 43 -4.86 10.77 24.71
C ASP A 43 -5.00 10.91 23.19
N PHE A 44 -5.25 9.80 22.49
CA PHE A 44 -5.50 9.82 21.04
C PHE A 44 -6.61 10.79 20.65
N GLN A 45 -7.74 10.75 21.35
CA GLN A 45 -8.89 11.63 21.10
C GLN A 45 -8.54 13.09 21.41
N ARG A 46 -7.97 13.36 22.61
CA ARG A 46 -7.64 14.72 23.07
C ARG A 46 -6.67 15.44 22.12
N ARG A 47 -5.67 14.72 21.61
CA ARG A 47 -4.65 15.31 20.73
C ARG A 47 -5.16 15.57 19.30
N LEU A 48 -6.23 14.92 18.88
CA LEU A 48 -6.84 15.12 17.58
C LEU A 48 -7.92 16.21 17.61
N ILE A 49 -8.71 16.31 18.67
CA ILE A 49 -9.79 17.31 18.77
C ILE A 49 -9.21 18.73 18.72
N GLY A 50 -9.79 19.57 17.86
CA GLY A 50 -9.35 20.95 17.60
C GLY A 50 -8.18 21.05 16.58
N ALA A 51 -7.49 19.96 16.29
CA ALA A 51 -6.45 19.94 15.25
C ALA A 51 -7.08 19.91 13.84
N ASN A 52 -6.27 20.21 12.81
CA ASN A 52 -6.64 20.01 11.42
C ASN A 52 -5.54 19.28 10.66
N PHE A 53 -5.93 18.59 9.59
CA PHE A 53 -5.00 17.92 8.69
C PHE A 53 -4.44 18.92 7.67
N GLN A 54 -3.12 19.05 7.62
CA GLN A 54 -2.41 19.96 6.73
C GLN A 54 -2.07 19.31 5.38
N ASN A 55 -1.71 18.02 5.43
CA ASN A 55 -1.33 17.23 4.27
C ASN A 55 -1.76 15.77 4.44
N VAL A 56 -1.96 15.08 3.32
CA VAL A 56 -2.07 13.61 3.29
C VAL A 56 -0.92 13.08 2.45
N LYS A 57 -0.05 12.31 3.07
CA LYS A 57 1.16 11.75 2.46
C LYS A 57 1.21 10.24 2.59
N ARG A 58 2.07 9.63 1.81
CA ARG A 58 2.29 8.18 1.77
C ARG A 58 3.77 7.88 1.50
N ARG A 59 4.24 6.76 2.03
CA ARG A 59 5.45 6.08 1.56
C ARG A 59 5.16 4.58 1.45
N GLY A 60 5.26 4.02 0.25
CA GLY A 60 4.84 2.65 0.00
C GLY A 60 3.38 2.41 0.38
N LYS A 61 3.18 1.58 1.40
CA LYS A 61 1.85 1.19 1.92
C LYS A 61 1.46 1.92 3.20
N PHE A 62 2.29 2.85 3.66
CA PHE A 62 2.07 3.64 4.87
C PHE A 62 1.48 4.99 4.50
N LEU A 63 0.36 5.33 5.10
CA LEU A 63 -0.41 6.54 4.87
C LEU A 63 -0.43 7.37 6.15
N TRP A 64 -0.31 8.69 6.04
CA TRP A 64 -0.46 9.59 7.19
C TRP A 64 -1.04 10.95 6.82
N LEU A 65 -1.66 11.58 7.81
CA LEU A 65 -2.20 12.93 7.73
C LEU A 65 -1.40 13.79 8.72
N SER A 66 -0.74 14.84 8.24
CA SER A 66 0.13 15.69 9.05
C SER A 66 -0.70 16.65 9.92
N ILE A 67 -0.28 16.83 11.17
CA ILE A 67 -0.89 17.69 12.19
C ILE A 67 0.25 18.40 12.93
N GLY A 68 0.60 19.62 12.54
CA GLY A 68 1.76 20.31 13.11
C GLY A 68 3.05 19.50 12.96
N ASP A 69 3.71 19.19 14.08
CA ASP A 69 4.94 18.39 14.18
C ASP A 69 4.68 16.87 14.26
N GLN A 70 3.43 16.45 14.15
CA GLN A 70 3.00 15.07 14.26
C GLN A 70 2.20 14.62 13.03
N ALA A 71 1.90 13.34 13.00
CA ALA A 71 1.05 12.75 11.97
C ALA A 71 0.09 11.71 12.56
N LEU A 72 -1.13 11.70 12.07
CA LEU A 72 -2.03 10.57 12.22
C LEU A 72 -1.64 9.51 11.20
N MET A 73 -0.92 8.48 11.65
CA MET A 73 -0.62 7.30 10.87
C MET A 73 -1.86 6.44 10.68
N ILE A 74 -2.11 5.99 9.45
CA ILE A 74 -3.15 5.01 9.14
C ILE A 74 -2.51 3.85 8.39
N HIS A 75 -2.74 2.64 8.87
CA HIS A 75 -2.36 1.41 8.20
C HIS A 75 -3.61 0.60 7.87
N LEU A 76 -3.87 0.36 6.59
CA LEU A 76 -5.09 -0.32 6.16
C LEU A 76 -5.12 -1.82 6.51
N GLY A 77 -3.96 -2.42 6.80
CA GLY A 77 -3.89 -3.84 7.11
C GLY A 77 -4.31 -4.71 5.93
N MET A 78 -5.28 -5.60 6.15
CA MET A 78 -5.81 -6.49 5.09
C MET A 78 -7.26 -6.16 4.69
N SER A 79 -8.00 -5.47 5.54
CA SER A 79 -9.43 -5.19 5.35
C SER A 79 -9.84 -3.78 5.81
N GLY A 80 -8.86 -2.95 6.17
CA GLY A 80 -9.11 -1.57 6.59
C GLY A 80 -9.48 -0.69 5.40
N GLN A 81 -10.51 0.12 5.58
CA GLN A 81 -11.03 1.09 4.62
C GLN A 81 -11.12 2.46 5.28
N CYS A 82 -10.72 3.49 4.57
CA CYS A 82 -10.97 4.86 4.95
C CYS A 82 -12.12 5.38 4.09
N LEU A 83 -13.29 5.58 4.68
CA LEU A 83 -14.48 6.05 3.97
C LEU A 83 -14.78 7.50 4.37
N VAL A 84 -15.16 8.29 3.39
CA VAL A 84 -15.71 9.63 3.58
C VAL A 84 -17.24 9.50 3.56
N VAL A 85 -17.87 9.71 4.70
CA VAL A 85 -19.29 9.44 4.91
C VAL A 85 -20.03 10.69 5.35
N SER A 86 -21.35 10.76 5.08
CA SER A 86 -22.20 11.78 5.66
C SER A 86 -22.15 11.73 7.19
N PRO A 87 -22.18 12.87 7.91
CA PRO A 87 -22.26 12.88 9.37
C PRO A 87 -23.47 12.08 9.90
N SER A 88 -24.60 12.14 9.18
CA SER A 88 -25.83 11.42 9.51
C SER A 88 -25.84 9.94 9.09
N ALA A 89 -24.81 9.48 8.36
CA ALA A 89 -24.72 8.08 7.96
C ALA A 89 -24.68 7.16 9.17
N ALA A 90 -25.47 6.08 9.12
CA ALA A 90 -25.44 5.05 10.14
C ALA A 90 -24.01 4.48 10.29
N ARG A 91 -23.62 4.18 11.51
CA ARG A 91 -22.30 3.60 11.77
C ARG A 91 -22.24 2.18 11.22
N HIS A 92 -21.19 1.93 10.43
CA HIS A 92 -20.91 0.60 9.95
C HIS A 92 -20.56 -0.34 11.13
N GLN A 93 -21.05 -1.57 11.14
CA GLN A 93 -20.80 -2.55 12.23
C GLN A 93 -19.31 -2.79 12.53
N HIS A 94 -18.43 -2.57 11.55
CA HIS A 94 -16.99 -2.69 11.68
C HIS A 94 -16.28 -1.32 11.68
N GLU A 95 -16.99 -0.23 11.91
CA GLU A 95 -16.39 1.09 12.13
C GLU A 95 -15.57 1.05 13.42
N ARG A 96 -14.29 1.37 13.31
CA ARG A 96 -13.33 1.31 14.43
C ARG A 96 -12.95 2.69 14.92
N ILE A 97 -12.87 3.66 14.01
CA ILE A 97 -12.56 5.06 14.32
C ILE A 97 -13.46 5.92 13.45
N ARG A 98 -14.05 6.96 14.06
CA ARG A 98 -14.77 8.02 13.34
C ARG A 98 -14.19 9.37 13.74
N ILE A 99 -13.91 10.22 12.76
CA ILE A 99 -13.44 11.59 12.95
C ILE A 99 -14.45 12.52 12.29
N GLU A 100 -15.04 13.42 13.08
CA GLU A 100 -16.02 14.40 12.66
C GLU A 100 -15.39 15.80 12.70
N PHE A 101 -15.84 16.70 11.81
CA PHE A 101 -15.29 18.03 11.64
C PHE A 101 -16.28 19.10 12.06
N THR A 102 -15.78 20.29 12.43
CA THR A 102 -16.59 21.39 12.97
C THR A 102 -17.56 22.00 11.96
N ASP A 103 -17.27 21.87 10.67
CA ASP A 103 -18.10 22.36 9.57
C ASP A 103 -19.36 21.52 9.32
N GLY A 104 -19.52 20.39 10.02
CA GLY A 104 -20.67 19.50 9.89
C GLY A 104 -20.80 18.79 8.54
N HIS A 105 -19.76 18.86 7.67
CA HIS A 105 -19.72 18.12 6.42
C HIS A 105 -19.29 16.66 6.64
N ASN A 106 -18.79 16.00 5.60
CA ASN A 106 -18.40 14.59 5.64
C ASN A 106 -17.43 14.26 6.79
N ALA A 107 -17.61 13.09 7.38
CA ALA A 107 -16.72 12.51 8.40
C ALA A 107 -15.78 11.45 7.78
N LEU A 108 -14.64 11.22 8.41
CA LEU A 108 -13.78 10.05 8.12
C LEU A 108 -14.24 8.87 8.98
N SER A 109 -14.59 7.77 8.34
CA SER A 109 -14.89 6.49 8.97
C SER A 109 -13.80 5.47 8.61
N PHE A 110 -13.07 4.97 9.61
CA PHE A 110 -12.14 3.86 9.45
C PHE A 110 -12.86 2.55 9.80
N VAL A 111 -13.13 1.77 8.77
CA VAL A 111 -13.83 0.48 8.85
C VAL A 111 -12.82 -0.65 8.70
N ASP A 112 -12.80 -1.62 9.63
CA ASP A 112 -11.92 -2.78 9.52
C ASP A 112 -12.52 -4.02 10.21
N GLN A 113 -13.04 -4.94 9.42
CA GLN A 113 -13.65 -6.17 9.90
C GLN A 113 -12.67 -7.02 10.69
N ARG A 114 -11.45 -7.19 10.20
CA ARG A 114 -10.42 -8.09 10.76
C ARG A 114 -9.55 -7.42 11.84
N THR A 115 -9.64 -6.10 12.00
CA THR A 115 -8.83 -5.30 12.94
C THR A 115 -7.31 -5.51 12.80
N PHE A 116 -6.84 -5.72 11.57
CA PHE A 116 -5.41 -5.81 11.26
C PHE A 116 -4.80 -4.44 10.93
N GLY A 117 -5.62 -3.53 10.48
CA GLY A 117 -5.28 -2.13 10.33
C GLY A 117 -5.30 -1.37 11.65
N GLY A 118 -5.24 -0.05 11.56
CA GLY A 118 -5.35 0.83 12.71
C GLY A 118 -4.69 2.18 12.49
N ALA A 119 -4.79 3.03 13.51
CA ALA A 119 -4.21 4.36 13.52
C ALA A 119 -3.44 4.64 14.82
N HIS A 120 -2.48 5.57 14.76
CA HIS A 120 -1.77 6.10 15.90
C HIS A 120 -1.17 7.45 15.56
N LEU A 121 -0.91 8.27 16.57
CA LEU A 121 -0.13 9.48 16.40
C LEU A 121 1.36 9.16 16.47
N ASP A 122 2.14 9.79 15.59
CA ASP A 122 3.58 9.62 15.50
C ASP A 122 4.25 10.98 15.27
N GLU A 123 5.45 11.15 15.76
CA GLU A 123 6.24 12.35 15.54
C GLU A 123 6.84 12.37 14.13
N LEU A 124 6.83 13.56 13.51
CA LEU A 124 7.53 13.80 12.26
C LEU A 124 9.00 14.08 12.54
N ALA A 125 9.89 13.44 11.79
CA ALA A 125 11.32 13.69 11.83
C ALA A 125 11.93 13.50 10.43
N VAL A 126 13.08 14.11 10.20
CA VAL A 126 13.82 13.97 8.93
C VAL A 126 14.46 12.58 8.88
N ASP A 127 14.24 11.87 7.81
CA ASP A 127 14.81 10.54 7.58
C ASP A 127 16.12 10.59 6.75
N LYS A 128 16.65 9.41 6.43
CA LYS A 128 17.87 9.25 5.62
C LYS A 128 17.76 9.76 4.18
N PHE A 129 16.57 10.03 3.69
CA PHE A 129 16.31 10.61 2.35
C PHE A 129 16.06 12.12 2.42
N ASN A 130 16.32 12.75 3.57
CA ASN A 130 16.06 14.16 3.85
C ASN A 130 14.58 14.55 3.70
N GLN A 131 13.66 13.60 3.95
CA GLN A 131 12.22 13.82 3.91
C GLN A 131 11.63 13.84 5.32
N LEU A 132 10.72 14.79 5.59
CA LEU A 132 9.99 14.87 6.85
C LEU A 132 8.85 13.84 6.86
N VAL A 133 9.02 12.79 7.63
CA VAL A 133 8.11 11.62 7.69
C VAL A 133 7.93 11.15 9.13
N PRO A 134 6.86 10.39 9.45
CA PRO A 134 6.69 9.79 10.75
C PRO A 134 7.86 8.85 11.11
N LYS A 135 8.30 8.88 12.36
CA LYS A 135 9.42 8.04 12.84
C LYS A 135 9.22 6.56 12.55
N SER A 136 7.97 6.07 12.64
CA SER A 136 7.63 4.66 12.38
C SER A 136 7.87 4.22 10.94
N VAL A 137 8.04 5.14 9.98
CA VAL A 137 8.32 4.81 8.57
C VAL A 137 9.75 5.11 8.12
N HIS A 138 10.66 5.53 9.01
CA HIS A 138 12.07 5.81 8.69
C HIS A 138 12.81 4.62 8.08
N HIS A 139 12.43 3.39 8.45
CA HIS A 139 13.00 2.15 7.92
C HIS A 139 12.46 1.78 6.54
N ILE A 140 11.42 2.44 6.05
CA ILE A 140 10.78 2.16 4.77
C ILE A 140 11.53 2.86 3.64
N GLY A 141 11.86 2.13 2.58
CA GLY A 141 12.50 2.66 1.39
C GLY A 141 11.56 3.57 0.58
N LEU A 142 12.14 4.37 -0.31
CA LEU A 142 11.36 5.11 -1.28
C LEU A 142 10.58 4.14 -2.18
N ASP A 143 9.46 4.57 -2.69
CA ASP A 143 8.69 3.80 -3.68
C ASP A 143 8.92 4.33 -5.10
N LEU A 144 8.47 3.55 -6.08
CA LEU A 144 8.72 3.79 -7.51
C LEU A 144 8.09 5.10 -8.05
N PHE A 145 7.23 5.76 -7.27
CA PHE A 145 6.60 7.04 -7.65
C PHE A 145 7.12 8.23 -6.84
N ASP A 146 8.07 7.98 -5.93
CA ASP A 146 8.74 9.07 -5.23
C ASP A 146 9.64 9.83 -6.21
N PRO A 147 9.59 11.17 -6.25
CA PRO A 147 10.42 11.97 -7.16
C PRO A 147 11.92 11.79 -6.92
N ASP A 148 12.34 11.42 -5.70
CA ASP A 148 13.73 11.19 -5.31
C ASP A 148 14.18 9.73 -5.53
N PHE A 149 13.35 8.89 -6.18
CA PHE A 149 13.65 7.48 -6.38
C PHE A 149 14.79 7.27 -7.39
N ASP A 150 15.93 6.77 -6.91
CA ASP A 150 17.05 6.37 -7.77
C ASP A 150 16.89 4.93 -8.30
N LEU A 151 16.41 4.79 -9.53
CA LEU A 151 16.25 3.51 -10.21
C LEU A 151 17.55 2.71 -10.30
N THR A 152 18.68 3.38 -10.55
CA THR A 152 19.98 2.73 -10.72
C THR A 152 20.52 2.23 -9.38
N GLY A 153 20.44 3.04 -8.34
CA GLY A 153 20.78 2.67 -6.98
C GLY A 153 19.91 1.53 -6.46
N ALA A 154 18.60 1.60 -6.66
CA ALA A 154 17.66 0.54 -6.29
C ALA A 154 17.94 -0.78 -7.03
N ALA A 155 18.28 -0.74 -8.32
CA ALA A 155 18.67 -1.93 -9.08
C ALA A 155 19.98 -2.54 -8.58
N LYS A 156 20.98 -1.72 -8.21
CA LYS A 156 22.22 -2.18 -7.56
C LYS A 156 21.93 -2.83 -6.21
N GLN A 157 21.11 -2.20 -5.37
CA GLN A 157 20.70 -2.71 -4.07
C GLN A 157 19.91 -4.03 -4.19
N LEU A 158 19.02 -4.15 -5.16
CA LEU A 158 18.29 -5.40 -5.42
C LEU A 158 19.28 -6.53 -5.77
N ARG A 159 20.26 -6.27 -6.63
CA ARG A 159 21.27 -7.23 -7.05
C ARG A 159 22.29 -7.61 -5.97
N SER A 160 22.52 -6.79 -4.98
CA SER A 160 23.46 -7.12 -3.89
C SER A 160 22.96 -8.25 -2.99
N ARG A 161 21.73 -8.73 -3.18
CA ARG A 161 21.06 -9.70 -2.34
C ARG A 161 21.11 -11.11 -2.94
N ARG A 162 21.63 -12.09 -2.18
CA ARG A 162 21.66 -13.51 -2.58
C ARG A 162 20.38 -14.24 -2.14
N ILE A 163 19.24 -13.69 -2.53
CA ILE A 163 17.90 -14.25 -2.27
C ILE A 163 17.08 -14.26 -3.55
N GLU A 164 15.96 -14.99 -3.55
CA GLU A 164 15.06 -14.98 -4.69
C GLU A 164 14.57 -13.56 -4.98
N VAL A 165 14.54 -13.20 -6.27
CA VAL A 165 14.21 -11.85 -6.74
C VAL A 165 12.82 -11.39 -6.25
N LYS A 166 11.84 -12.29 -6.18
CA LYS A 166 10.53 -11.94 -5.63
C LYS A 166 10.62 -11.55 -4.14
N ARG A 167 11.45 -12.24 -3.34
CA ARG A 167 11.68 -11.82 -1.93
C ARG A 167 12.33 -10.45 -1.84
N ALA A 168 13.29 -10.19 -2.74
CA ALA A 168 13.93 -8.87 -2.78
C ALA A 168 12.94 -7.75 -3.15
N LEU A 169 12.03 -7.98 -4.11
CA LEU A 169 10.95 -7.03 -4.47
C LEU A 169 9.96 -6.79 -3.34
N LEU A 170 9.70 -7.77 -2.49
CA LEU A 170 8.74 -7.66 -1.38
C LEU A 170 9.31 -6.95 -0.15
N ASP A 171 10.61 -6.66 -0.13
CA ASP A 171 11.25 -5.97 0.98
C ASP A 171 10.96 -4.47 0.95
N GLN A 172 10.11 -4.04 1.85
CA GLN A 172 9.66 -2.66 1.95
C GLN A 172 10.77 -1.68 2.38
N ALA A 173 11.88 -2.16 2.92
CA ALA A 173 13.03 -1.32 3.26
C ALA A 173 13.91 -1.00 2.04
N ALA A 174 13.83 -1.81 0.99
CA ALA A 174 14.59 -1.61 -0.26
C ALA A 174 13.80 -0.77 -1.27
N VAL A 175 12.66 -1.28 -1.72
CA VAL A 175 11.70 -0.59 -2.59
C VAL A 175 10.31 -0.80 -2.01
N SER A 176 9.71 0.24 -1.51
CA SER A 176 8.44 0.10 -0.82
C SER A 176 7.25 0.09 -1.79
N GLY A 177 6.10 -0.35 -1.28
CA GLY A 177 4.85 -0.32 -2.03
C GLY A 177 4.53 -1.61 -2.80
N ILE A 178 5.53 -2.34 -3.28
CA ILE A 178 5.34 -3.60 -4.00
C ILE A 178 4.86 -4.67 -3.02
N GLY A 179 3.77 -5.34 -3.37
CA GLY A 179 3.29 -6.52 -2.64
C GLY A 179 3.19 -7.72 -3.57
N ASN A 180 2.38 -8.71 -3.18
CA ASN A 180 2.35 -9.99 -3.87
C ASN A 180 1.74 -9.92 -5.28
N ILE A 181 0.74 -9.05 -5.46
CA ILE A 181 0.05 -8.86 -6.73
C ILE A 181 1.01 -8.24 -7.74
N TYR A 182 1.54 -7.07 -7.41
CA TYR A 182 2.39 -6.31 -8.32
C TYR A 182 3.77 -6.93 -8.49
N ALA A 183 4.27 -7.72 -7.52
CA ALA A 183 5.48 -8.51 -7.71
C ALA A 183 5.29 -9.61 -8.77
N ASP A 184 4.17 -10.36 -8.75
CA ASP A 184 3.91 -11.40 -9.76
C ASP A 184 3.69 -10.79 -11.14
N GLU A 185 2.93 -9.69 -11.25
CA GLU A 185 2.69 -8.99 -12.51
C GLU A 185 3.99 -8.39 -13.09
N ALA A 186 4.81 -7.73 -12.27
CA ALA A 186 6.10 -7.18 -12.69
C ALA A 186 7.06 -8.26 -13.18
N LEU A 187 7.16 -9.38 -12.45
CA LEU A 187 7.96 -10.53 -12.83
C LEU A 187 7.48 -11.17 -14.13
N TRP A 188 6.15 -11.26 -14.33
CA TRP A 188 5.57 -11.72 -15.56
C TRP A 188 5.89 -10.76 -16.71
N LEU A 189 5.72 -9.46 -16.50
CA LEU A 189 6.00 -8.43 -17.51
C LEU A 189 7.47 -8.44 -17.94
N ALA A 190 8.39 -8.50 -16.98
CA ALA A 190 9.84 -8.56 -17.19
C ALA A 190 10.36 -9.95 -17.62
N LYS A 191 9.52 -10.99 -17.71
CA LYS A 191 9.88 -12.38 -18.02
C LYS A 191 10.93 -12.97 -17.07
N VAL A 192 10.89 -12.58 -15.80
CA VAL A 192 11.81 -13.06 -14.76
C VAL A 192 11.12 -14.09 -13.87
N HIS A 193 11.77 -15.24 -13.69
CA HIS A 193 11.24 -16.27 -12.79
C HIS A 193 11.34 -15.83 -11.32
N PRO A 194 10.30 -15.98 -10.48
CA PRO A 194 10.28 -15.47 -9.11
C PRO A 194 11.38 -16.04 -8.20
N ARG A 195 11.84 -17.28 -8.49
CA ARG A 195 12.94 -17.95 -7.74
C ARG A 195 14.34 -17.69 -8.30
N ARG A 196 14.48 -16.92 -9.36
CA ARG A 196 15.79 -16.48 -9.82
C ARG A 196 16.46 -15.66 -8.71
N THR A 197 17.75 -15.89 -8.43
CA THR A 197 18.45 -15.10 -7.42
C THR A 197 18.69 -13.67 -7.91
N ALA A 198 18.53 -12.70 -7.05
CA ALA A 198 18.57 -11.28 -7.44
C ALA A 198 19.98 -10.86 -7.93
N ASP A 199 21.05 -11.45 -7.35
CA ASP A 199 22.45 -11.24 -7.75
C ASP A 199 22.77 -11.79 -9.15
N SER A 200 22.00 -12.75 -9.66
CA SER A 200 22.18 -13.32 -11.02
C SER A 200 21.59 -12.43 -12.14
N LEU A 201 20.83 -11.38 -11.80
CA LEU A 201 20.32 -10.44 -12.79
C LEU A 201 21.45 -9.53 -13.30
N SER A 202 21.42 -9.14 -14.57
CA SER A 202 22.20 -7.98 -15.02
C SER A 202 21.61 -6.70 -14.43
N ILE A 203 22.39 -5.62 -14.38
CA ILE A 203 21.88 -4.31 -13.93
C ILE A 203 20.70 -3.85 -14.79
N LYS A 204 20.76 -4.06 -16.08
CA LYS A 204 19.69 -3.75 -17.03
C LYS A 204 18.43 -4.58 -16.76
N SER A 205 18.58 -5.87 -16.46
CA SER A 205 17.43 -6.72 -16.11
C SER A 205 16.78 -6.30 -14.79
N ALA A 206 17.56 -5.87 -13.81
CA ALA A 206 17.05 -5.36 -12.54
C ALA A 206 16.31 -4.01 -12.73
N GLN A 207 16.85 -3.11 -13.54
CA GLN A 207 16.18 -1.86 -13.91
C GLN A 207 14.87 -2.13 -14.64
N ASN A 208 14.88 -3.00 -15.65
CA ASN A 208 13.68 -3.38 -16.41
C ASN A 208 12.59 -3.98 -15.50
N LEU A 209 12.99 -4.76 -14.49
CA LEU A 209 12.05 -5.35 -13.53
C LEU A 209 11.40 -4.28 -12.65
N LEU A 210 12.15 -3.31 -12.16
CA LEU A 210 11.63 -2.18 -11.38
C LEU A 210 10.74 -1.27 -12.24
N GLN A 211 11.12 -1.03 -13.50
CA GLN A 211 10.30 -0.29 -14.46
C GLN A 211 8.98 -1.03 -14.75
N ALA A 212 9.03 -2.36 -14.92
CA ALA A 212 7.83 -3.18 -15.08
C ALA A 212 6.89 -3.08 -13.87
N ALA A 213 7.45 -3.06 -12.65
CA ALA A 213 6.66 -2.85 -11.45
C ALA A 213 5.99 -1.46 -11.43
N ALA A 214 6.72 -0.41 -11.80
CA ALA A 214 6.16 0.94 -11.91
C ALA A 214 5.04 1.00 -12.97
N GLU A 215 5.25 0.40 -14.14
CA GLU A 215 4.26 0.36 -15.21
C GLU A 215 2.96 -0.32 -14.78
N VAL A 216 3.04 -1.51 -14.19
CA VAL A 216 1.85 -2.24 -13.71
C VAL A 216 1.11 -1.47 -12.63
N MET A 217 1.84 -0.90 -11.66
CA MET A 217 1.22 -0.09 -10.61
C MET A 217 0.60 1.20 -11.14
N GLN A 218 1.20 1.83 -12.16
CA GLN A 218 0.64 3.01 -12.80
C GLN A 218 -0.65 2.69 -13.56
N GLN A 219 -0.72 1.51 -14.22
CA GLN A 219 -1.95 1.03 -14.85
C GLN A 219 -3.05 0.80 -13.80
N ALA A 220 -2.69 0.20 -12.66
CA ALA A 220 -3.61 -0.01 -11.55
C ALA A 220 -4.17 1.30 -10.99
N LEU A 221 -3.32 2.32 -10.81
CA LEU A 221 -3.76 3.65 -10.38
C LEU A 221 -4.78 4.28 -11.32
N ARG A 222 -4.55 4.18 -12.63
CA ARG A 222 -5.52 4.70 -13.63
C ARG A 222 -6.88 4.01 -13.57
N GLN A 223 -6.94 2.79 -13.04
CA GLN A 223 -8.17 1.99 -12.90
C GLN A 223 -8.73 1.98 -11.46
N GLY A 224 -8.23 2.83 -10.58
CA GLY A 224 -8.69 2.94 -9.19
C GLY A 224 -8.22 1.82 -8.25
N GLY A 225 -7.16 1.09 -8.63
CA GLY A 225 -6.59 -0.01 -7.85
C GLY A 225 -7.23 -1.38 -8.15
N THR A 226 -6.79 -2.41 -7.43
CA THR A 226 -7.32 -3.78 -7.52
C THR A 226 -8.38 -4.01 -6.44
N SER A 227 -9.56 -4.49 -6.82
CA SER A 227 -10.56 -5.00 -5.89
C SER A 227 -10.69 -6.50 -6.09
N PHE A 228 -9.82 -7.30 -5.43
CA PHE A 228 -10.00 -8.75 -5.33
C PHE A 228 -11.02 -9.15 -4.28
N ASP A 229 -11.15 -8.33 -3.24
CA ASP A 229 -12.20 -8.42 -2.25
C ASP A 229 -13.08 -7.18 -2.42
N GLU A 230 -14.40 -7.34 -2.26
CA GLU A 230 -15.36 -6.22 -2.12
C GLU A 230 -14.96 -5.23 -1.00
N LEU A 231 -13.93 -5.60 -0.23
CA LEU A 231 -13.36 -4.84 0.88
C LEU A 231 -12.38 -3.73 0.44
N TYR A 232 -11.91 -3.71 -0.83
CA TYR A 232 -11.02 -2.64 -1.31
C TYR A 232 -11.79 -1.64 -2.15
N VAL A 233 -12.23 -0.60 -1.49
CA VAL A 233 -12.98 0.50 -2.09
C VAL A 233 -12.20 1.81 -1.90
N ASN A 234 -12.44 2.78 -2.80
CA ASN A 234 -11.99 4.14 -2.61
C ASN A 234 -12.72 4.80 -1.43
N VAL A 235 -12.41 6.06 -1.13
CA VAL A 235 -13.04 6.78 0.00
C VAL A 235 -14.56 6.99 -0.17
N ASN A 236 -15.10 6.83 -1.37
CA ASN A 236 -16.52 6.92 -1.67
C ASN A 236 -17.24 5.56 -1.64
N GLY A 237 -16.52 4.47 -1.34
CA GLY A 237 -17.08 3.11 -1.31
C GLY A 237 -17.12 2.40 -2.66
N GLU A 238 -16.44 2.92 -3.70
CA GLU A 238 -16.41 2.30 -5.03
C GLU A 238 -15.21 1.37 -5.20
N SER A 239 -15.45 0.23 -5.82
CA SER A 239 -14.42 -0.79 -6.12
C SER A 239 -13.58 -0.40 -7.33
N GLY A 240 -12.26 -0.65 -7.27
CA GLY A 240 -11.37 -0.53 -8.43
C GLY A 240 -11.53 -1.70 -9.41
N TYR A 241 -11.17 -1.48 -10.68
CA TYR A 241 -11.38 -2.45 -11.76
C TYR A 241 -10.13 -3.19 -12.21
N PHE A 242 -8.95 -2.88 -11.67
CA PHE A 242 -7.68 -3.45 -12.16
C PHE A 242 -7.57 -4.98 -12.03
N SER A 243 -8.33 -5.60 -11.12
CA SER A 243 -8.37 -7.08 -11.00
C SER A 243 -8.70 -7.79 -12.31
N ARG A 244 -9.44 -7.14 -13.22
CA ARG A 244 -9.80 -7.66 -14.55
C ARG A 244 -8.66 -7.57 -15.56
N SER A 245 -7.64 -6.79 -15.28
CA SER A 245 -6.49 -6.53 -16.18
C SER A 245 -5.23 -7.32 -15.80
N LEU A 246 -5.31 -8.21 -14.81
CA LEU A 246 -4.15 -8.99 -14.36
C LEU A 246 -3.82 -10.13 -15.33
N ASN A 247 -2.54 -10.31 -15.59
CA ASN A 247 -2.01 -11.28 -16.54
C ASN A 247 -1.53 -12.59 -15.91
N ALA A 248 -1.06 -12.52 -14.66
CA ALA A 248 -0.50 -13.66 -13.96
C ALA A 248 -1.18 -13.89 -12.60
N TYR A 249 -1.27 -12.87 -11.76
CA TYR A 249 -1.80 -13.01 -10.41
C TYR A 249 -3.29 -13.40 -10.44
N GLY A 250 -3.63 -14.49 -9.75
CA GLY A 250 -4.99 -15.03 -9.72
C GLY A 250 -5.44 -15.76 -11.00
N GLN A 251 -4.57 -15.87 -12.03
CA GLN A 251 -4.90 -16.46 -13.32
C GLN A 251 -4.47 -17.94 -13.46
N ALA A 252 -4.24 -18.65 -12.35
CA ALA A 252 -3.82 -20.06 -12.39
C ALA A 252 -4.75 -20.91 -13.26
N GLY A 253 -4.17 -21.70 -14.18
CA GLY A 253 -4.89 -22.54 -15.15
C GLY A 253 -5.35 -21.79 -16.41
N ARG A 254 -5.44 -20.45 -16.40
CA ARG A 254 -5.80 -19.67 -17.60
C ARG A 254 -4.63 -19.54 -18.56
N PRO A 255 -4.91 -19.36 -19.87
CA PRO A 255 -3.86 -19.18 -20.87
C PRO A 255 -3.08 -17.88 -20.63
N CYS A 256 -1.75 -17.96 -20.72
CA CYS A 256 -0.89 -16.79 -20.68
C CYS A 256 -1.16 -15.90 -21.91
N PRO A 257 -1.40 -14.58 -21.75
CA PRO A 257 -1.67 -13.68 -22.88
C PRO A 257 -0.55 -13.61 -23.93
N ARG A 258 0.69 -14.00 -23.58
CA ARG A 258 1.82 -13.98 -24.52
C ARG A 258 2.04 -15.27 -25.32
N CYS A 259 1.75 -16.43 -24.73
CA CYS A 259 2.15 -17.70 -25.34
C CYS A 259 1.08 -18.79 -25.22
N SER A 260 -0.09 -18.45 -24.73
CA SER A 260 -1.27 -19.32 -24.55
C SER A 260 -1.07 -20.55 -23.64
N ARG A 261 0.13 -20.77 -23.10
CA ARG A 261 0.36 -21.83 -22.11
C ARG A 261 -0.25 -21.45 -20.75
N PRO A 262 -0.71 -22.43 -19.95
CA PRO A 262 -1.39 -22.14 -18.70
C PRO A 262 -0.45 -21.45 -17.68
N ILE A 263 -0.97 -20.43 -17.00
CA ILE A 263 -0.34 -19.81 -15.83
C ILE A 263 -0.33 -20.84 -14.70
N LYS A 264 0.80 -20.96 -14.01
CA LYS A 264 0.96 -21.82 -12.84
C LYS A 264 0.87 -21.00 -11.55
N ARG A 265 0.36 -21.62 -10.49
CA ARG A 265 0.43 -21.17 -9.11
C ARG A 265 1.38 -22.09 -8.34
N GLU A 266 2.43 -21.53 -7.77
CA GLU A 266 3.43 -22.27 -7.02
C GLU A 266 3.56 -21.75 -5.60
N ARG A 267 3.80 -22.62 -4.62
CA ARG A 267 4.07 -22.17 -3.24
C ARG A 267 5.39 -21.40 -3.21
N PHE A 268 5.34 -20.20 -2.62
CA PHE A 268 6.49 -19.32 -2.46
C PHE A 268 6.52 -18.80 -1.02
N THR A 269 7.41 -19.35 -0.21
CA THR A 269 7.48 -19.09 1.24
C THR A 269 6.11 -19.27 1.94
N ASN A 270 5.54 -18.27 2.55
CA ASN A 270 4.24 -18.23 3.22
C ASN A 270 3.07 -17.78 2.33
N ARG A 271 3.29 -17.71 1.02
CA ARG A 271 2.30 -17.26 0.02
C ARG A 271 2.41 -18.05 -1.27
N TYR A 272 1.71 -17.61 -2.31
CA TYR A 272 1.82 -18.19 -3.65
C TYR A 272 2.41 -17.18 -4.63
N SER A 273 3.06 -17.70 -5.68
CA SER A 273 3.50 -16.99 -6.87
C SER A 273 2.71 -17.47 -8.06
N HIS A 274 2.29 -16.57 -8.93
CA HIS A 274 1.68 -16.88 -10.20
C HIS A 274 2.63 -16.51 -11.32
N LEU A 275 2.87 -17.43 -12.25
CA LEU A 275 3.86 -17.25 -13.32
C LEU A 275 3.52 -18.05 -14.57
N CYS A 276 4.02 -17.62 -15.71
CA CYS A 276 4.03 -18.43 -16.93
C CYS A 276 5.35 -19.23 -17.00
N PRO A 277 5.35 -20.56 -16.88
CA PRO A 277 6.59 -21.35 -16.85
C PRO A 277 7.37 -21.34 -18.17
N HIS A 278 6.71 -20.98 -19.27
CA HIS A 278 7.34 -20.84 -20.58
C HIS A 278 8.01 -19.48 -20.77
N CYS A 279 7.31 -18.37 -20.41
CA CYS A 279 7.85 -17.02 -20.55
C CYS A 279 8.87 -16.67 -19.47
N GLN A 280 8.70 -17.25 -18.27
CA GLN A 280 9.55 -17.05 -17.09
C GLN A 280 10.27 -18.37 -16.79
N ARG A 281 11.33 -18.67 -17.53
CA ARG A 281 12.06 -19.93 -17.37
C ARG A 281 12.70 -20.03 -16.01
N ALA A 282 12.57 -21.20 -15.37
CA ALA A 282 13.23 -21.49 -14.11
C ALA A 282 14.76 -21.34 -14.26
N PRO A 283 15.46 -20.88 -13.22
CA PRO A 283 16.93 -20.91 -13.21
C PRO A 283 17.40 -22.37 -13.34
N GLN A 284 18.44 -22.59 -14.13
CA GLN A 284 19.13 -23.89 -14.12
C GLN A 284 19.72 -24.10 -12.72
N ARG A 285 19.55 -25.29 -12.19
CA ARG A 285 20.13 -25.69 -10.88
C ARG A 285 21.64 -25.76 -10.98
#